data_5b8e6c21b44e6b25ab417db608696e2b
#
_entry.id   5b8e6c21b44e6b25ab417db608696e2b
#
_cell.length_a   1.000
_cell.length_b   1.000
_cell.length_c   1.000
_cell.angle_alpha   90.00
_cell.angle_beta   90.00
_cell.angle_gamma   90.00
#
_symmetry.space_group_name_H-M   'P 1'
#
loop_
_entity.id
_entity.type
_entity.pdbx_description
1 polymer ?
#
loop_
_entity_poly.entity_id
_entity_poly.type
_entity_poly.pdbx_seq_one_letter_code
_entity_poly.pdbx_strand_id
1 'polypeptide(L)'
;GFDYKWNMGWMNDFLGYMQYDPYFRCHHYGELTFSMLYAYSEDFVLVFSHDEVVHGKGSMAGKMPGETLEAKYSNLRAAYGYMMTHPGKKLLFMGQDFGQMSEWNENESLPWDLLKYDKHSQTKAYVKALNELYYNTPALHEKDFHPDGFQWINCTSSKDNIVVFL
;
A
#
# COMPACT_ATOMS: atom_id res chain seq x y z
N GLY A 1 26.13 8.12 -6.23
CA GLY A 1 24.84 8.32 -5.55
C GLY A 1 24.03 7.02 -5.55
N PHE A 2 22.85 7.09 -5.02
CA PHE A 2 21.89 6.00 -5.09
C PHE A 2 20.95 6.25 -6.28
N ASP A 3 20.52 5.17 -6.94
CA ASP A 3 19.64 5.25 -8.11
C ASP A 3 18.17 5.40 -7.70
N TYR A 4 17.80 4.86 -6.52
CA TYR A 4 16.43 4.87 -6.02
C TYR A 4 16.33 5.46 -4.63
N LYS A 5 15.16 6.05 -4.31
CA LYS A 5 14.85 6.64 -3.01
C LYS A 5 13.53 6.11 -2.48
N TRP A 6 13.50 5.72 -1.21
CA TRP A 6 12.25 5.38 -0.55
C TRP A 6 11.36 6.61 -0.40
N ASN A 7 10.11 6.49 -0.87
CA ASN A 7 9.13 7.56 -0.76
C ASN A 7 8.43 7.53 0.61
N MET A 8 9.15 8.03 1.62
CA MET A 8 8.61 8.09 2.99
C MET A 8 7.46 9.10 3.11
N GLY A 9 7.46 10.16 2.28
CA GLY A 9 6.35 11.13 2.22
C GLY A 9 5.05 10.44 1.80
N TRP A 10 5.06 9.76 0.66
CA TRP A 10 3.91 8.96 0.21
C TRP A 10 3.48 7.93 1.25
N MET A 11 4.44 7.21 1.84
CA MET A 11 4.13 6.19 2.84
C MET A 11 3.40 6.78 4.04
N ASN A 12 3.89 7.89 4.60
CA ASN A 12 3.27 8.53 5.76
C ASN A 12 1.87 9.06 5.44
N ASP A 13 1.71 9.78 4.33
CA ASP A 13 0.43 10.35 3.91
C ASP A 13 -0.58 9.24 3.61
N PHE A 14 -0.19 8.28 2.77
CA PHE A 14 -1.08 7.20 2.35
C PHE A 14 -1.47 6.26 3.51
N LEU A 15 -0.51 5.89 4.36
CA LEU A 15 -0.81 5.05 5.52
C LEU A 15 -1.66 5.80 6.56
N GLY A 16 -1.42 7.10 6.75
CA GLY A 16 -2.27 7.97 7.54
C GLY A 16 -3.71 7.95 7.02
N TYR A 17 -3.89 8.20 5.71
CA TYR A 17 -5.20 8.11 5.07
C TYR A 17 -5.88 6.75 5.27
N MET A 18 -5.15 5.66 5.12
CA MET A 18 -5.72 4.31 5.27
C MET A 18 -6.12 3.96 6.71
N GLN A 19 -5.51 4.59 7.72
CA GLN A 19 -5.82 4.37 9.12
C GLN A 19 -7.10 5.10 9.59
N TYR A 20 -7.54 6.13 8.87
CA TYR A 20 -8.82 6.77 9.18
C TYR A 20 -9.99 5.81 8.94
N ASP A 21 -11.01 5.93 9.78
CA ASP A 21 -12.30 5.33 9.49
C ASP A 21 -12.79 5.80 8.11
N PRO A 22 -13.28 4.91 7.25
CA PRO A 22 -13.72 5.27 5.90
C PRO A 22 -14.68 6.47 5.82
N TYR A 23 -15.51 6.66 6.86
CA TYR A 23 -16.41 7.79 6.95
C TYR A 23 -15.69 9.16 7.00
N PHE A 24 -14.53 9.22 7.64
CA PHE A 24 -13.75 10.45 7.79
C PHE A 24 -12.73 10.70 6.67
N ARG A 25 -12.44 9.71 5.84
CA ARG A 25 -11.43 9.81 4.77
C ARG A 25 -11.69 10.94 3.78
N CYS A 26 -12.96 11.33 3.58
CA CYS A 26 -13.31 12.46 2.72
C CYS A 26 -12.65 13.79 3.12
N HIS A 27 -12.32 13.96 4.40
CA HIS A 27 -11.62 15.13 4.92
C HIS A 27 -10.10 15.05 4.78
N HIS A 28 -9.57 13.88 4.43
CA HIS A 28 -8.14 13.57 4.30
C HIS A 28 -7.74 13.20 2.86
N TYR A 29 -8.60 13.48 1.91
CA TYR A 29 -8.43 13.10 0.51
C TYR A 29 -7.13 13.64 -0.12
N GLY A 30 -6.63 14.78 0.36
CA GLY A 30 -5.34 15.32 -0.06
C GLY A 30 -4.17 14.38 0.22
N GLU A 31 -4.19 13.62 1.31
CA GLU A 31 -3.15 12.66 1.66
C GLU A 31 -3.05 11.52 0.63
N LEU A 32 -4.15 11.23 -0.08
CA LEU A 32 -4.18 10.23 -1.14
C LEU A 32 -3.58 10.74 -2.47
N THR A 33 -3.67 12.05 -2.73
CA THR A 33 -3.35 12.62 -4.05
C THR A 33 -2.08 13.48 -4.08
N PHE A 34 -1.65 14.00 -2.93
CA PHE A 34 -0.56 14.98 -2.82
C PHE A 34 0.78 14.47 -3.36
N SER A 35 1.07 13.18 -3.20
CA SER A 35 2.33 12.59 -3.66
C SER A 35 2.60 12.78 -5.15
N MET A 36 1.55 12.93 -5.97
CA MET A 36 1.72 13.14 -7.40
C MET A 36 2.32 14.50 -7.76
N LEU A 37 2.33 15.47 -6.83
CA LEU A 37 3.01 16.75 -7.06
C LEU A 37 4.54 16.62 -7.12
N TYR A 38 5.10 15.57 -6.54
CA TYR A 38 6.55 15.34 -6.49
C TYR A 38 6.97 13.95 -6.98
N ALA A 39 6.03 13.12 -7.45
CA ALA A 39 6.26 11.71 -7.79
C ALA A 39 7.42 11.48 -8.78
N TYR A 40 7.73 12.46 -9.60
CA TYR A 40 8.77 12.40 -10.65
C TYR A 40 10.00 13.25 -10.32
N SER A 41 10.16 13.73 -9.10
CA SER A 41 11.34 14.47 -8.68
C SER A 41 12.55 13.58 -8.40
N GLU A 42 12.31 12.31 -8.15
CA GLU A 42 13.29 11.26 -7.87
C GLU A 42 12.77 9.91 -8.39
N ASP A 43 13.62 8.91 -8.54
CA ASP A 43 13.22 7.54 -8.84
C ASP A 43 12.73 6.85 -7.56
N PHE A 44 11.44 7.00 -7.26
CA PHE A 44 10.88 6.56 -6.01
C PHE A 44 10.53 5.07 -5.97
N VAL A 45 10.77 4.48 -4.78
CA VAL A 45 10.19 3.20 -4.36
C VAL A 45 9.09 3.50 -3.35
N LEU A 46 7.87 3.08 -3.63
CA LEU A 46 6.75 3.09 -2.69
C LEU A 46 6.97 1.98 -1.68
N VAL A 47 7.05 2.34 -0.42
CA VAL A 47 7.50 1.42 0.62
C VAL A 47 6.46 1.22 1.71
N PHE A 48 6.24 -0.05 2.07
CA PHE A 48 5.80 -0.45 3.39
C PHE A 48 6.93 -1.30 3.97
N SER A 49 7.81 -0.64 4.73
CA SER A 49 9.06 -1.21 5.20
C SER A 49 8.92 -1.87 6.59
N HIS A 50 10.06 -2.24 7.18
CA HIS A 50 10.09 -2.70 8.58
C HIS A 50 9.71 -1.58 9.55
N ASP A 51 10.02 -0.32 9.22
CA ASP A 51 9.76 0.84 10.10
C ASP A 51 8.28 0.99 10.48
N GLU A 52 7.35 0.51 9.64
CA GLU A 52 5.92 0.60 9.90
C GLU A 52 5.40 -0.56 10.76
N VAL A 53 6.21 -1.58 11.03
CA VAL A 53 5.76 -2.83 11.68
C VAL A 53 6.63 -3.28 12.84
N VAL A 54 7.34 -2.35 13.49
CA VAL A 54 8.22 -2.59 14.64
C VAL A 54 7.99 -1.54 15.74
N HIS A 55 8.55 -1.78 16.92
CA HIS A 55 8.62 -0.83 18.04
C HIS A 55 7.27 -0.30 18.53
N GLY A 56 6.27 -1.16 18.66
CA GLY A 56 4.94 -0.81 19.15
C GLY A 56 4.02 -0.21 18.09
N LYS A 57 4.42 -0.22 16.82
CA LYS A 57 3.61 0.30 15.72
C LYS A 57 2.56 -0.70 15.19
N GLY A 58 2.61 -1.96 15.65
CA GLY A 58 1.70 -3.02 15.21
C GLY A 58 2.00 -3.54 13.80
N SER A 59 1.08 -4.29 13.21
CA SER A 59 1.20 -4.82 11.86
C SER A 59 0.43 -3.99 10.84
N MET A 60 0.70 -4.17 9.54
CA MET A 60 -0.06 -3.51 8.48
C MET A 60 -1.56 -3.85 8.54
N ALA A 61 -1.90 -5.13 8.74
CA ALA A 61 -3.29 -5.56 8.90
C ALA A 61 -3.93 -4.99 10.19
N GLY A 62 -3.14 -4.94 11.28
CA GLY A 62 -3.59 -4.41 12.57
C GLY A 62 -3.95 -2.94 12.53
N LYS A 63 -3.21 -2.12 11.74
CA LYS A 63 -3.44 -0.68 11.56
C LYS A 63 -4.73 -0.36 10.79
N MET A 64 -5.21 -1.28 9.98
CA MET A 64 -6.40 -1.03 9.16
C MET A 64 -7.63 -0.86 10.05
N PRO A 65 -8.50 0.11 9.73
CA PRO A 65 -9.72 0.37 10.50
C PRO A 65 -10.73 -0.76 10.37
N GLY A 66 -11.67 -0.79 11.32
CA GLY A 66 -12.76 -1.76 11.38
C GLY A 66 -12.63 -2.72 12.55
N GLU A 67 -13.77 -3.13 13.08
CA GLU A 67 -13.86 -4.01 14.25
C GLU A 67 -13.71 -5.50 13.87
N THR A 68 -13.97 -5.83 12.61
CA THR A 68 -13.89 -7.22 12.13
C THR A 68 -12.63 -7.47 11.32
N LEU A 69 -12.15 -8.71 11.31
CA LEU A 69 -11.04 -9.11 10.44
C LEU A 69 -11.38 -8.87 8.96
N GLU A 70 -12.64 -9.09 8.55
CA GLU A 70 -13.05 -8.80 7.17
C GLU A 70 -12.84 -7.35 6.80
N ALA A 71 -13.27 -6.41 7.65
CA ALA A 71 -13.08 -4.98 7.41
C ALA A 71 -11.60 -4.61 7.32
N LYS A 72 -10.76 -5.12 8.24
CA LYS A 72 -9.31 -4.88 8.25
C LYS A 72 -8.65 -5.40 6.97
N TYR A 73 -8.91 -6.64 6.59
CA TYR A 73 -8.31 -7.22 5.38
C TYR A 73 -8.87 -6.61 4.09
N SER A 74 -10.11 -6.13 4.07
CA SER A 74 -10.65 -5.39 2.93
C SER A 74 -9.93 -4.06 2.72
N ASN A 75 -9.68 -3.31 3.80
CA ASN A 75 -8.86 -2.09 3.74
C ASN A 75 -7.42 -2.39 3.34
N LEU A 76 -6.82 -3.47 3.85
CA LEU A 76 -5.46 -3.88 3.48
C LEU A 76 -5.35 -4.20 1.98
N ARG A 77 -6.33 -4.94 1.42
CA ARG A 77 -6.39 -5.20 -0.02
C ARG A 77 -6.49 -3.92 -0.84
N ALA A 78 -7.32 -2.97 -0.40
CA ALA A 78 -7.44 -1.67 -1.06
C ALA A 78 -6.11 -0.90 -1.05
N ALA A 79 -5.40 -0.91 0.10
CA ALA A 79 -4.09 -0.28 0.23
C ALA A 79 -3.05 -0.90 -0.72
N TYR A 80 -2.97 -2.22 -0.79
CA TYR A 80 -2.02 -2.90 -1.68
C TYR A 80 -2.38 -2.72 -3.15
N GLY A 81 -3.68 -2.75 -3.50
CA GLY A 81 -4.14 -2.47 -4.86
C GLY A 81 -3.74 -1.07 -5.32
N TYR A 82 -3.97 -0.06 -4.48
CA TYR A 82 -3.56 1.32 -4.79
C TYR A 82 -2.03 1.44 -4.95
N MET A 83 -1.26 0.89 -4.02
CA MET A 83 0.20 0.92 -4.11
C MET A 83 0.70 0.28 -5.41
N MET A 84 0.15 -0.87 -5.80
CA MET A 84 0.60 -1.61 -6.99
C MET A 84 0.28 -0.91 -8.31
N THR A 85 -0.73 -0.05 -8.32
CA THR A 85 -1.14 0.71 -9.52
C THR A 85 -0.66 2.16 -9.53
N HIS A 86 -0.11 2.67 -8.42
CA HIS A 86 0.45 4.01 -8.33
C HIS A 86 1.88 4.06 -8.90
N PRO A 87 2.34 5.15 -9.54
CA PRO A 87 3.70 5.27 -10.07
C PRO A 87 4.80 5.07 -9.02
N GLY A 88 5.92 4.47 -9.43
CA GLY A 88 7.07 4.15 -8.60
C GLY A 88 7.25 2.64 -8.38
N LYS A 89 8.45 2.19 -8.02
CA LYS A 89 8.70 0.79 -7.66
C LYS A 89 8.04 0.42 -6.34
N LYS A 90 7.90 -0.87 -6.05
CA LYS A 90 7.09 -1.37 -4.93
C LYS A 90 7.95 -2.14 -3.93
N LEU A 91 7.70 -1.93 -2.64
CA LEU A 91 8.30 -2.72 -1.57
C LEU A 91 7.25 -3.07 -0.51
N LEU A 92 7.05 -4.36 -0.31
CA LEU A 92 6.37 -4.92 0.86
C LEU A 92 7.41 -5.65 1.71
N PHE A 93 7.48 -5.33 2.99
CA PHE A 93 8.34 -6.04 3.92
C PHE A 93 7.78 -7.41 4.27
N MET A 94 8.66 -8.35 4.63
CA MET A 94 8.32 -9.75 4.90
C MET A 94 7.17 -9.91 5.91
N GLY A 95 6.25 -10.83 5.62
CA GLY A 95 5.05 -11.08 6.42
C GLY A 95 3.86 -10.20 6.06
N GLN A 96 4.07 -9.07 5.40
CA GLN A 96 2.98 -8.20 4.93
C GLN A 96 2.20 -8.85 3.77
N ASP A 97 2.86 -9.66 2.97
CA ASP A 97 2.28 -10.35 1.81
C ASP A 97 1.18 -11.38 2.18
N PHE A 98 1.17 -11.86 3.42
CA PHE A 98 0.08 -12.67 3.94
C PHE A 98 -0.65 -12.03 5.14
N GLY A 99 -0.38 -10.74 5.38
CA GLY A 99 -1.12 -9.94 6.36
C GLY A 99 -0.95 -10.44 7.81
N GLN A 100 0.28 -10.74 8.24
CA GLN A 100 0.48 -11.11 9.65
C GLN A 100 -0.06 -10.05 10.60
N MET A 101 -0.59 -10.49 11.75
CA MET A 101 -1.22 -9.60 12.74
C MET A 101 -0.26 -9.12 13.84
N SER A 102 0.84 -9.84 14.07
CA SER A 102 1.89 -9.42 14.98
C SER A 102 2.86 -8.45 14.31
N GLU A 103 3.56 -7.68 15.12
CA GLU A 103 4.75 -6.96 14.65
C GLU A 103 5.79 -7.94 14.12
N TRP A 104 6.66 -7.44 13.26
CA TRP A 104 7.84 -8.19 12.86
C TRP A 104 8.83 -8.28 14.03
N ASN A 105 9.40 -9.47 14.22
CA ASN A 105 10.39 -9.74 15.25
C ASN A 105 11.58 -10.47 14.61
N GLU A 106 12.75 -9.87 14.67
CA GLU A 106 13.98 -10.42 14.09
C GLU A 106 14.47 -11.69 14.79
N ASN A 107 14.00 -11.95 16.01
CA ASN A 107 14.40 -13.13 16.79
C ASN A 107 13.51 -14.36 16.55
N GLU A 108 12.48 -14.21 15.71
CA GLU A 108 11.50 -15.27 15.45
C GLU A 108 11.30 -15.49 13.94
N SER A 109 10.93 -16.72 13.58
CA SER A 109 10.44 -17.00 12.25
C SER A 109 9.13 -16.29 11.98
N LEU A 110 8.86 -15.93 10.73
CA LEU A 110 7.53 -15.48 10.33
C LEU A 110 6.48 -16.54 10.73
N PRO A 111 5.27 -16.11 11.13
CA PRO A 111 4.22 -17.01 11.60
C PRO A 111 3.53 -17.73 10.42
N TRP A 112 4.27 -18.57 9.70
CA TRP A 112 3.83 -19.28 8.49
C TRP A 112 2.59 -20.15 8.70
N ASP A 113 2.32 -20.59 9.92
CA ASP A 113 1.13 -21.35 10.28
C ASP A 113 -0.17 -20.57 10.11
N LEU A 114 -0.10 -19.23 10.04
CA LEU A 114 -1.25 -18.38 9.72
C LEU A 114 -1.83 -18.67 8.33
N LEU A 115 -1.03 -19.20 7.41
CA LEU A 115 -1.49 -19.55 6.05
C LEU A 115 -2.55 -20.66 6.02
N LYS A 116 -2.76 -21.37 7.11
CA LYS A 116 -3.89 -22.33 7.24
C LYS A 116 -5.25 -21.62 7.40
N TYR A 117 -5.27 -20.33 7.72
CA TYR A 117 -6.49 -19.53 7.88
C TYR A 117 -6.78 -18.74 6.59
N ASP A 118 -8.07 -18.71 6.23
CA ASP A 118 -8.54 -18.15 4.94
C ASP A 118 -8.08 -16.71 4.70
N LYS A 119 -8.14 -15.82 5.71
CA LYS A 119 -7.76 -14.42 5.51
C LYS A 119 -6.31 -14.25 5.11
N HIS A 120 -5.41 -15.02 5.68
CA HIS A 120 -3.99 -14.97 5.39
C HIS A 120 -3.65 -15.61 4.04
N SER A 121 -4.21 -16.79 3.76
CA SER A 121 -4.01 -17.47 2.48
C SER A 121 -4.61 -16.68 1.31
N GLN A 122 -5.78 -16.08 1.47
CA GLN A 122 -6.41 -15.20 0.48
C GLN A 122 -5.61 -13.92 0.27
N THR A 123 -5.08 -13.31 1.33
CA THR A 123 -4.22 -12.12 1.20
C THR A 123 -2.95 -12.45 0.43
N LYS A 124 -2.30 -13.58 0.73
CA LYS A 124 -1.14 -14.04 -0.04
C LYS A 124 -1.46 -14.28 -1.52
N ALA A 125 -2.59 -14.92 -1.79
CA ALA A 125 -3.06 -15.15 -3.16
C ALA A 125 -3.34 -13.82 -3.89
N TYR A 126 -3.91 -12.85 -3.18
CA TYR A 126 -4.17 -11.51 -3.72
C TYR A 126 -2.88 -10.76 -4.05
N VAL A 127 -1.89 -10.76 -3.14
CA VAL A 127 -0.58 -10.12 -3.40
C VAL A 127 0.13 -10.82 -4.56
N LYS A 128 0.05 -12.14 -4.65
CA LYS A 128 0.57 -12.88 -5.83
C LYS A 128 -0.10 -12.40 -7.12
N ALA A 129 -1.43 -12.31 -7.15
CA ALA A 129 -2.17 -11.84 -8.33
C ALA A 129 -1.81 -10.39 -8.70
N LEU A 130 -1.62 -9.51 -7.71
CA LEU A 130 -1.15 -8.13 -7.94
C LEU A 130 0.25 -8.10 -8.55
N ASN A 131 1.17 -8.93 -8.07
CA ASN A 131 2.52 -9.04 -8.63
C ASN A 131 2.49 -9.57 -10.08
N GLU A 132 1.65 -10.56 -10.37
CA GLU A 132 1.44 -11.08 -11.73
C GLU A 132 0.84 -10.01 -12.65
N LEU A 133 -0.16 -9.25 -12.16
CA LEU A 133 -0.74 -8.13 -12.89
C LEU A 133 0.32 -7.07 -13.20
N TYR A 134 1.08 -6.64 -12.19
CA TYR A 134 2.13 -5.64 -12.33
C TYR A 134 3.19 -6.09 -13.35
N TYR A 135 3.69 -7.32 -13.22
CA TYR A 135 4.71 -7.87 -14.10
C TYR A 135 4.23 -7.98 -15.56
N ASN A 136 2.98 -8.41 -15.78
CA ASN A 136 2.43 -8.66 -17.11
C ASN A 136 1.78 -7.42 -17.76
N THR A 137 1.74 -6.29 -17.07
CA THR A 137 1.10 -5.06 -17.56
C THR A 137 2.13 -3.93 -17.66
N PRO A 138 2.82 -3.79 -18.81
CA PRO A 138 3.86 -2.77 -19.00
C PRO A 138 3.44 -1.37 -18.61
N ALA A 139 2.18 -1.00 -18.82
CA ALA A 139 1.63 0.30 -18.44
C ALA A 139 1.77 0.62 -16.94
N LEU A 140 1.91 -0.39 -16.07
CA LEU A 140 2.06 -0.21 -14.63
C LEU A 140 3.51 0.02 -14.17
N HIS A 141 4.52 -0.11 -15.04
CA HIS A 141 5.91 -0.05 -14.61
C HIS A 141 6.94 0.50 -15.61
N GLU A 142 6.61 0.59 -16.91
CA GLU A 142 7.59 1.06 -17.92
C GLU A 142 7.91 2.55 -17.76
N LYS A 143 6.95 3.34 -17.27
CA LYS A 143 7.08 4.78 -17.08
C LYS A 143 6.93 5.22 -15.63
N ASP A 144 7.32 4.38 -14.68
CA ASP A 144 7.20 4.65 -13.24
C ASP A 144 7.81 6.00 -12.81
N PHE A 145 8.82 6.47 -13.54
CA PHE A 145 9.57 7.70 -13.21
C PHE A 145 9.36 8.83 -14.23
N HIS A 146 8.33 8.71 -15.08
CA HIS A 146 8.06 9.71 -16.08
C HIS A 146 6.58 10.17 -16.05
N PRO A 147 6.30 11.48 -16.14
CA PRO A 147 4.94 11.99 -16.01
C PRO A 147 3.96 11.47 -17.07
N ASP A 148 4.44 11.02 -18.23
CA ASP A 148 3.59 10.40 -19.27
C ASP A 148 3.07 9.01 -18.86
N GLY A 149 3.52 8.46 -17.73
CA GLY A 149 3.09 7.17 -17.20
C GLY A 149 1.86 7.25 -16.31
N PHE A 150 1.29 8.45 -16.09
CA PHE A 150 0.15 8.61 -15.18
C PHE A 150 -0.72 9.80 -15.58
N GLN A 151 -2.03 9.64 -15.46
CA GLN A 151 -2.99 10.72 -15.67
C GLN A 151 -4.17 10.58 -14.70
N TRP A 152 -4.44 11.64 -13.95
CA TRP A 152 -5.72 11.73 -13.22
C TRP A 152 -6.88 11.84 -14.20
N ILE A 153 -7.85 10.94 -14.07
CA ILE A 153 -9.17 11.05 -14.72
C ILE A 153 -10.14 11.76 -13.78
N ASN A 154 -10.13 11.39 -12.50
CA ASN A 154 -10.90 12.04 -11.46
C ASN A 154 -10.14 11.99 -10.12
N CYS A 155 -9.81 13.15 -9.59
CA CYS A 155 -9.20 13.33 -8.28
C CYS A 155 -9.95 14.36 -7.42
N THR A 156 -11.26 14.54 -7.68
CA THR A 156 -12.11 15.55 -6.99
C THR A 156 -13.29 14.95 -6.24
N SER A 157 -13.52 13.62 -6.34
CA SER A 157 -14.63 12.93 -5.68
C SER A 157 -14.31 12.59 -4.21
N SER A 158 -13.92 13.58 -3.43
CA SER A 158 -13.51 13.40 -2.03
C SER A 158 -14.64 12.85 -1.15
N LYS A 159 -15.89 13.29 -1.40
CA LYS A 159 -17.06 12.83 -0.64
C LYS A 159 -17.29 11.33 -0.74
N ASP A 160 -16.95 10.75 -1.87
CA ASP A 160 -17.14 9.32 -2.15
C ASP A 160 -15.86 8.51 -1.93
N ASN A 161 -14.74 9.16 -1.59
CA ASN A 161 -13.40 8.57 -1.47
C ASN A 161 -12.96 7.84 -2.75
N ILE A 162 -13.31 8.39 -3.92
CA ILE A 162 -13.01 7.78 -5.23
C ILE A 162 -11.93 8.59 -5.94
N VAL A 163 -10.89 7.89 -6.38
CA VAL A 163 -9.90 8.39 -7.36
C VAL A 163 -9.95 7.52 -8.61
N VAL A 164 -9.77 8.14 -9.77
CA VAL A 164 -9.67 7.43 -11.05
C VAL A 164 -8.44 7.96 -11.79
N PHE A 165 -7.60 7.07 -12.26
CA PHE A 165 -6.39 7.39 -13.01
C PHE A 165 -6.06 6.32 -14.06
N LEU A 166 -5.23 6.71 -15.00
CA LEU A 166 -4.61 5.86 -16.02
C LEU A 166 -3.12 5.83 -15.81
#